data_b847b1c3aa572379dc515c93644e53c9
#
_entry.id   b847b1c3aa572379dc515c93644e53c9
#
_cell.length_a   1.000
_cell.length_b   1.000
_cell.length_c   1.000
_cell.angle_alpha   90.00
_cell.angle_beta   90.00
_cell.angle_gamma   90.00
#
_symmetry.space_group_name_H-M   'P 1'
#
loop_
_entity.id
_entity.type
_entity.pdbx_description
1 polymer ?
#
loop_
_entity_poly.entity_id
_entity_poly.type
_entity_poly.pdbx_seq_one_letter_code
_entity_poly.pdbx_strand_id
1 'polypeptide(L)'
;MDLIKTDQYGRQIGYVQGANIDFEVGADEADSINDFEIELKRWNWDGSIRYGTRVFSPDTEYGGIVREISTDTSTNVIRAKGDTWRGMMTKKIIQPLSGQDYATASGELNSIIKSKIEAEFPGLFYGVTADTGVTVNNYQFDRYCTLHAGLVKMLKSVGYRLDIRYQEGDVGMAGYVKVSAVPINDLSSEYELTNDNNMNFITDDNRRGINHLICLGKGDLKDRLVIHLYTDQNGTISETQQYFKGAEEIAAIYDSSGSERDDLIKNGIKELESKKSSMSYNMTMTKLEGNIDLGDIVGGKDYLTGISMKKPIGRKIWTISSGKEKVVYKLEGER
;
A
#
# COMPACT_ATOMS: atom_id res chain seq x y z
N MET A 1 10.25 -19.92 0.63
CA MET A 1 11.04 -19.01 -0.26
C MET A 1 12.42 -18.83 0.33
N ASP A 2 13.43 -18.64 -0.51
CA ASP A 2 14.81 -18.41 -0.05
C ASP A 2 15.08 -16.90 0.04
N LEU A 3 15.75 -16.47 1.11
CA LEU A 3 16.24 -15.11 1.25
C LEU A 3 17.73 -15.06 0.93
N ILE A 4 18.08 -14.36 -0.13
CA ILE A 4 19.44 -14.20 -0.62
C ILE A 4 20.01 -12.87 -0.15
N LYS A 5 21.31 -12.83 0.17
CA LYS A 5 22.05 -11.62 0.54
C LYS A 5 23.15 -11.32 -0.47
N THR A 6 23.43 -10.02 -0.64
CA THR A 6 24.48 -9.52 -1.53
C THR A 6 25.59 -8.83 -0.75
N ASP A 7 26.68 -8.54 -1.42
CA ASP A 7 27.62 -7.51 -0.98
C ASP A 7 27.03 -6.09 -1.16
N GLN A 8 27.78 -5.07 -0.77
CA GLN A 8 27.37 -3.66 -0.93
C GLN A 8 27.22 -3.21 -2.39
N TYR A 9 27.78 -3.97 -3.33
CA TYR A 9 27.70 -3.69 -4.78
C TYR A 9 26.55 -4.45 -5.45
N GLY A 10 25.79 -5.24 -4.68
CA GLY A 10 24.65 -6.01 -5.18
C GLY A 10 25.01 -7.37 -5.80
N ARG A 11 26.24 -7.88 -5.58
CA ARG A 11 26.65 -9.23 -6.01
C ARG A 11 26.23 -10.24 -4.96
N GLN A 12 25.62 -11.32 -5.39
CA GLN A 12 25.17 -12.38 -4.49
C GLN A 12 26.37 -13.02 -3.75
N ILE A 13 26.22 -13.15 -2.42
CA ILE A 13 27.24 -13.74 -1.54
C ILE A 13 26.71 -14.94 -0.75
N GLY A 14 25.43 -15.28 -0.86
CA GLY A 14 24.83 -16.46 -0.24
C GLY A 14 23.43 -16.21 0.30
N TYR A 15 22.98 -17.16 1.11
CA TYR A 15 21.63 -17.15 1.71
C TYR A 15 21.66 -16.61 3.14
N VAL A 16 20.54 -16.06 3.59
CA VAL A 16 20.29 -15.75 4.99
C VAL A 16 19.70 -16.98 5.65
N GLN A 17 20.45 -17.62 6.54
CA GLN A 17 20.04 -18.87 7.19
C GLN A 17 19.78 -18.68 8.68
N GLY A 18 18.79 -19.39 9.21
CA GLY A 18 18.47 -19.41 10.64
C GLY A 18 17.99 -18.07 11.19
N ALA A 19 17.40 -17.23 10.34
CA ALA A 19 16.80 -15.96 10.69
C ALA A 19 15.30 -16.09 10.90
N ASN A 20 14.76 -15.28 11.79
CA ASN A 20 13.36 -14.83 11.67
C ASN A 20 13.33 -13.65 10.73
N ILE A 21 12.34 -13.61 9.86
CA ILE A 21 12.17 -12.51 8.89
C ILE A 21 10.75 -11.99 8.91
N ASP A 22 10.63 -10.72 8.63
CA ASP A 22 9.37 -10.03 8.39
C ASP A 22 9.56 -9.05 7.24
N PHE A 23 8.82 -9.25 6.16
CA PHE A 23 8.76 -8.34 5.01
C PHE A 23 7.33 -7.93 4.79
N GLU A 24 7.05 -6.65 4.90
CA GLU A 24 5.74 -6.09 4.58
C GLU A 24 5.81 -5.23 3.32
N VAL A 25 4.97 -5.54 2.35
CA VAL A 25 4.83 -4.76 1.10
C VAL A 25 3.37 -4.41 0.89
N GLY A 26 3.09 -3.15 0.55
CA GLY A 26 1.74 -2.66 0.42
C GLY A 26 1.56 -1.51 -0.56
N ALA A 27 0.33 -1.34 -1.02
CA ALA A 27 -0.06 -0.24 -1.89
C ALA A 27 -0.20 1.09 -1.13
N ASP A 28 -0.44 1.02 0.19
CA ASP A 28 -0.56 2.18 1.07
C ASP A 28 0.80 2.65 1.58
N GLU A 29 0.85 3.88 2.12
CA GLU A 29 2.04 4.50 2.70
C GLU A 29 1.88 4.78 4.21
N ALA A 30 1.09 3.98 4.92
CA ALA A 30 1.00 4.09 6.36
C ALA A 30 2.36 3.75 7.03
N ASP A 31 2.58 4.27 8.23
CA ASP A 31 3.76 3.95 9.02
C ASP A 31 3.90 2.43 9.20
N SER A 32 5.14 1.95 9.16
CA SER A 32 5.53 0.52 9.25
C SER A 32 5.06 -0.38 8.10
N ILE A 33 4.71 0.18 6.96
CA ILE A 33 4.48 -0.57 5.72
C ILE A 33 5.64 -0.33 4.77
N ASN A 34 5.94 -1.34 3.95
CA ASN A 34 7.03 -1.29 2.98
C ASN A 34 8.43 -1.28 3.61
N ASP A 35 8.58 -1.98 4.71
CA ASP A 35 9.85 -2.22 5.38
C ASP A 35 10.11 -3.73 5.58
N PHE A 36 11.29 -4.04 6.11
CA PHE A 36 11.62 -5.40 6.51
C PHE A 36 12.49 -5.43 7.77
N GLU A 37 12.38 -6.55 8.50
CA GLU A 37 13.25 -6.91 9.60
C GLU A 37 13.79 -8.33 9.41
N ILE A 38 15.09 -8.50 9.64
CA ILE A 38 15.79 -9.80 9.71
C ILE A 38 16.37 -9.92 11.09
N GLU A 39 15.88 -10.88 11.86
CA GLU A 39 16.39 -11.16 13.20
C GLU A 39 17.23 -12.42 13.20
N LEU A 40 18.47 -12.31 13.66
CA LEU A 40 19.42 -13.41 13.78
C LEU A 40 19.88 -13.56 15.22
N LYS A 41 20.01 -14.80 15.68
CA LYS A 41 20.77 -15.08 16.89
C LYS A 41 22.26 -14.82 16.64
N ARG A 42 22.98 -14.35 17.64
CA ARG A 42 24.39 -13.96 17.56
C ARG A 42 25.29 -15.05 16.98
N TRP A 43 25.00 -16.33 17.26
CA TRP A 43 25.77 -17.44 16.75
C TRP A 43 25.51 -17.77 15.27
N ASN A 44 24.42 -17.24 14.69
CA ASN A 44 24.11 -17.34 13.27
C ASN A 44 24.61 -16.12 12.46
N TRP A 45 25.17 -15.12 13.16
CA TRP A 45 25.67 -13.91 12.53
C TRP A 45 27.09 -14.13 12.01
N ASP A 46 27.26 -14.11 10.70
CA ASP A 46 28.54 -14.28 10.00
C ASP A 46 29.23 -12.95 9.66
N GLY A 47 28.63 -11.82 10.00
CA GLY A 47 29.15 -10.47 9.71
C GLY A 47 29.05 -10.02 8.26
N SER A 48 28.42 -10.82 7.40
CA SER A 48 28.28 -10.48 5.96
C SER A 48 27.18 -9.46 5.68
N ILE A 49 26.13 -9.43 6.52
CA ILE A 49 25.05 -8.42 6.40
C ILE A 49 25.57 -7.10 6.96
N ARG A 50 25.58 -6.05 6.13
CA ARG A 50 26.08 -4.71 6.48
C ARG A 50 25.17 -3.64 5.89
N TYR A 51 25.44 -2.37 6.24
CA TYR A 51 24.77 -1.25 5.57
C TYR A 51 24.98 -1.33 4.05
N GLY A 52 23.89 -1.23 3.30
CA GLY A 52 23.93 -1.33 1.84
C GLY A 52 23.81 -2.75 1.28
N THR A 53 23.87 -3.79 2.13
CA THR A 53 23.53 -5.17 1.72
C THR A 53 22.12 -5.19 1.16
N ARG A 54 21.95 -5.74 -0.05
CA ARG A 54 20.64 -6.04 -0.60
C ARG A 54 20.24 -7.43 -0.14
N VAL A 55 18.98 -7.56 0.26
CA VAL A 55 18.36 -8.85 0.58
C VAL A 55 17.14 -9.02 -0.30
N PHE A 56 16.92 -10.23 -0.81
CA PHE A 56 15.82 -10.47 -1.74
C PHE A 56 15.43 -11.95 -1.81
N SER A 57 14.18 -12.20 -2.18
CA SER A 57 13.73 -13.50 -2.65
C SER A 57 13.56 -13.45 -4.17
N PRO A 58 14.16 -14.37 -4.94
CA PRO A 58 14.16 -14.34 -6.41
C PRO A 58 12.76 -14.26 -7.00
N ASP A 59 12.62 -13.51 -8.09
CA ASP A 59 11.37 -13.32 -8.86
C ASP A 59 10.17 -12.86 -8.03
N THR A 60 10.43 -12.33 -6.83
CA THR A 60 9.41 -11.76 -5.96
C THR A 60 9.65 -10.28 -5.73
N GLU A 61 8.69 -9.65 -5.09
CA GLU A 61 8.81 -8.27 -4.61
C GLU A 61 9.51 -8.19 -3.24
N TYR A 62 9.64 -9.33 -2.54
CA TYR A 62 10.27 -9.33 -1.22
C TYR A 62 11.76 -9.10 -1.32
N GLY A 63 12.18 -7.94 -0.88
CA GLY A 63 13.56 -7.55 -0.85
C GLY A 63 13.72 -6.05 -0.58
N GLY A 64 14.97 -5.65 -0.30
CA GLY A 64 15.28 -4.27 0.03
C GLY A 64 16.76 -4.08 0.35
N ILE A 65 17.08 -2.93 0.93
CA ILE A 65 18.47 -2.57 1.31
C ILE A 65 18.56 -2.35 2.81
N VAL A 66 19.51 -3.03 3.46
CA VAL A 66 19.78 -2.86 4.88
C VAL A 66 20.27 -1.44 5.18
N ARG A 67 19.54 -0.75 6.06
CA ARG A 67 19.81 0.64 6.49
C ARG A 67 20.06 0.76 7.98
N GLU A 68 19.63 -0.21 8.78
CA GLU A 68 19.79 -0.24 10.21
C GLU A 68 20.30 -1.61 10.66
N ILE A 69 21.25 -1.63 11.59
CA ILE A 69 21.70 -2.83 12.28
C ILE A 69 21.74 -2.51 13.76
N SER A 70 21.02 -3.29 14.54
CA SER A 70 20.99 -3.17 16.00
C SER A 70 21.32 -4.51 16.66
N THR A 71 21.87 -4.46 17.87
CA THR A 71 22.21 -5.62 18.67
C THR A 71 21.62 -5.49 20.06
N ASP A 72 21.02 -6.57 20.53
CA ASP A 72 20.62 -6.71 21.92
C ASP A 72 21.44 -7.82 22.57
N THR A 73 22.37 -7.43 23.41
CA THR A 73 23.28 -8.35 24.08
C THR A 73 22.59 -9.16 25.20
N SER A 74 21.46 -8.68 25.72
CA SER A 74 20.69 -9.36 26.76
C SER A 74 19.96 -10.58 26.20
N THR A 75 19.47 -10.49 24.97
CA THR A 75 18.76 -11.58 24.27
C THR A 75 19.61 -12.31 23.23
N ASN A 76 20.86 -11.87 23.02
CA ASN A 76 21.76 -12.36 21.97
C ASN A 76 21.15 -12.28 20.56
N VAL A 77 20.48 -11.18 20.27
CA VAL A 77 19.81 -10.95 18.99
C VAL A 77 20.48 -9.81 18.24
N ILE A 78 20.62 -10.00 16.93
CA ILE A 78 21.04 -8.96 15.98
C ILE A 78 19.89 -8.77 15.00
N ARG A 79 19.48 -7.52 14.75
CA ARG A 79 18.45 -7.15 13.81
C ARG A 79 19.03 -6.31 12.69
N ALA A 80 18.71 -6.67 11.46
CA ALA A 80 18.97 -5.87 10.28
C ALA A 80 17.62 -5.42 9.69
N LYS A 81 17.46 -4.12 9.47
CA LYS A 81 16.22 -3.51 8.99
C LYS A 81 16.48 -2.62 7.79
N GLY A 82 15.44 -2.39 7.01
CA GLY A 82 15.50 -1.46 5.90
C GLY A 82 14.17 -1.30 5.19
N ASP A 83 14.16 -0.39 4.22
CA ASP A 83 13.02 -0.22 3.34
C ASP A 83 13.00 -1.33 2.27
N THR A 84 11.81 -1.85 1.96
CA THR A 84 11.61 -2.71 0.79
C THR A 84 11.77 -1.90 -0.51
N TRP A 85 11.71 -2.57 -1.67
CA TRP A 85 11.77 -1.87 -2.96
C TRP A 85 10.68 -0.81 -3.08
N ARG A 86 9.45 -1.07 -2.62
CA ARG A 86 8.39 -0.07 -2.55
C ARG A 86 8.70 1.02 -1.53
N GLY A 87 9.18 0.64 -0.37
CA GLY A 87 9.56 1.58 0.68
C GLY A 87 10.61 2.58 0.24
N MET A 88 11.57 2.18 -0.61
CA MET A 88 12.52 3.11 -1.20
C MET A 88 11.83 4.16 -2.07
N MET A 89 10.77 3.79 -2.80
CA MET A 89 10.02 4.72 -3.64
C MET A 89 9.20 5.72 -2.82
N THR A 90 8.80 5.37 -1.58
CA THR A 90 8.10 6.31 -0.67
C THR A 90 9.01 7.43 -0.16
N LYS A 91 10.34 7.26 -0.25
CA LYS A 91 11.33 8.27 0.15
C LYS A 91 11.70 9.25 -0.98
N LYS A 92 11.08 9.10 -2.15
CA LYS A 92 11.27 9.99 -3.30
C LYS A 92 10.01 10.81 -3.57
N ILE A 93 10.18 12.08 -3.89
CA ILE A 93 9.07 13.03 -4.04
C ILE A 93 8.97 13.49 -5.49
N ILE A 94 7.78 13.36 -6.07
CA ILE A 94 7.45 13.97 -7.37
C ILE A 94 7.25 15.46 -7.16
N GLN A 95 8.14 16.26 -7.75
CA GLN A 95 8.10 17.72 -7.64
C GLN A 95 7.64 18.35 -8.95
N PRO A 96 6.82 19.41 -8.90
CA PRO A 96 6.56 20.24 -10.08
C PRO A 96 7.85 20.87 -10.62
N LEU A 97 7.91 21.04 -11.93
CA LEU A 97 8.98 21.82 -12.53
C LEU A 97 8.86 23.30 -12.11
N SER A 98 9.99 24.01 -12.15
CA SER A 98 9.99 25.44 -11.79
C SER A 98 8.98 26.22 -12.64
N GLY A 99 8.11 26.98 -11.96
CA GLY A 99 7.03 27.74 -12.60
C GLY A 99 5.77 26.94 -12.92
N GLN A 100 5.68 25.67 -12.52
CA GLN A 100 4.47 24.86 -12.64
C GLN A 100 3.85 24.57 -11.27
N ASP A 101 2.54 24.54 -11.19
CA ASP A 101 1.82 24.22 -9.96
C ASP A 101 1.84 22.72 -9.64
N TYR A 102 1.84 21.88 -10.67
CA TYR A 102 1.78 20.42 -10.57
C TYR A 102 2.76 19.74 -11.51
N ALA A 103 3.24 18.58 -11.12
CA ALA A 103 3.93 17.68 -12.03
C ALA A 103 2.91 16.92 -12.87
N THR A 104 3.19 16.77 -14.17
CA THR A 104 2.32 16.03 -15.08
C THR A 104 3.07 14.92 -15.79
N ALA A 105 2.33 13.95 -16.34
CA ALA A 105 2.87 12.91 -17.20
C ALA A 105 1.96 12.66 -18.40
N SER A 106 2.56 12.38 -19.55
CA SER A 106 1.86 11.94 -20.77
C SER A 106 2.70 10.86 -21.45
N GLY A 107 2.04 9.85 -21.97
CA GLY A 107 2.68 8.77 -22.71
C GLY A 107 2.21 7.39 -22.27
N GLU A 108 2.92 6.39 -22.77
CA GLU A 108 2.69 4.98 -22.44
C GLU A 108 3.15 4.68 -21.00
N LEU A 109 2.42 3.77 -20.30
CA LEU A 109 2.57 3.56 -18.86
C LEU A 109 3.98 3.13 -18.46
N ASN A 110 4.55 2.11 -19.13
CA ASN A 110 5.90 1.63 -18.81
C ASN A 110 6.98 2.66 -19.13
N SER A 111 6.79 3.47 -20.18
CA SER A 111 7.68 4.57 -20.52
C SER A 111 7.70 5.65 -19.42
N ILE A 112 6.54 5.98 -18.85
CA ILE A 112 6.45 6.92 -17.74
C ILE A 112 7.13 6.34 -16.49
N ILE A 113 6.81 5.08 -16.13
CA ILE A 113 7.45 4.39 -14.99
C ILE A 113 8.97 4.42 -15.16
N LYS A 114 9.46 3.95 -16.31
CA LYS A 114 10.89 3.90 -16.61
C LYS A 114 11.57 5.25 -16.42
N SER A 115 11.00 6.30 -17.01
CA SER A 115 11.54 7.66 -16.91
C SER A 115 11.62 8.13 -15.45
N LYS A 116 10.59 7.86 -14.65
CA LYS A 116 10.52 8.34 -13.27
C LYS A 116 11.44 7.54 -12.34
N ILE A 117 11.45 6.20 -12.43
CA ILE A 117 12.21 5.37 -11.49
C ILE A 117 13.71 5.34 -11.80
N GLU A 118 14.12 5.30 -13.07
CA GLU A 118 15.55 5.26 -13.43
C GLU A 118 16.24 6.59 -13.13
N ALA A 119 15.52 7.72 -13.17
CA ALA A 119 16.03 9.00 -12.73
C ALA A 119 16.35 9.04 -11.23
N GLU A 120 15.51 8.39 -10.40
CA GLU A 120 15.66 8.42 -8.96
C GLU A 120 16.56 7.30 -8.39
N PHE A 121 16.69 6.18 -9.12
CA PHE A 121 17.45 5.00 -8.69
C PHE A 121 18.34 4.45 -9.78
N PRO A 122 19.27 5.24 -10.32
CA PRO A 122 20.13 4.82 -11.44
C PRO A 122 20.93 3.57 -11.07
N GLY A 123 20.95 2.57 -11.97
CA GLY A 123 21.72 1.33 -11.79
C GLY A 123 21.11 0.32 -10.80
N LEU A 124 19.98 0.62 -10.20
CA LEU A 124 19.27 -0.30 -9.29
C LEU A 124 17.88 -0.66 -9.79
N PHE A 125 17.07 0.33 -10.20
CA PHE A 125 15.73 0.11 -10.74
C PHE A 125 15.73 0.27 -12.26
N TYR A 126 14.99 -0.61 -12.92
CA TYR A 126 14.82 -0.60 -14.37
C TYR A 126 13.35 -0.77 -14.74
N GLY A 127 12.84 0.17 -15.53
CA GLY A 127 11.51 0.09 -16.12
C GLY A 127 11.49 -0.84 -17.33
N VAL A 128 10.43 -1.63 -17.42
CA VAL A 128 10.17 -2.47 -18.59
C VAL A 128 9.92 -1.59 -19.82
N THR A 129 10.38 -2.04 -20.98
CA THR A 129 10.19 -1.34 -22.26
C THR A 129 9.05 -1.91 -23.11
N ALA A 130 8.40 -2.99 -22.64
CA ALA A 130 7.23 -3.56 -23.32
C ALA A 130 6.07 -2.57 -23.27
N ASP A 131 5.43 -2.35 -24.42
CA ASP A 131 4.29 -1.44 -24.54
C ASP A 131 3.04 -2.11 -23.94
N THR A 132 2.37 -1.42 -23.02
CA THR A 132 1.10 -1.87 -22.43
C THR A 132 -0.09 -1.62 -23.36
N GLY A 133 0.07 -0.85 -24.42
CA GLY A 133 -1.01 -0.38 -25.29
C GLY A 133 -1.89 0.70 -24.65
N VAL A 134 -1.56 1.15 -23.43
CA VAL A 134 -2.33 2.15 -22.67
C VAL A 134 -1.50 3.39 -22.45
N THR A 135 -2.09 4.53 -22.72
CA THR A 135 -1.48 5.85 -22.53
C THR A 135 -2.30 6.70 -21.58
N VAL A 136 -1.62 7.53 -20.81
CA VAL A 136 -2.25 8.65 -20.09
C VAL A 136 -1.92 9.95 -20.80
N ASN A 137 -2.85 10.90 -20.72
CA ASN A 137 -2.69 12.20 -21.34
C ASN A 137 -2.84 13.29 -20.28
N ASN A 138 -1.76 14.06 -20.08
CA ASN A 138 -1.71 15.13 -19.09
C ASN A 138 -2.19 14.72 -17.69
N TYR A 139 -1.80 13.52 -17.25
CA TYR A 139 -2.10 13.07 -15.89
C TYR A 139 -1.39 13.99 -14.89
N GLN A 140 -2.17 14.58 -13.99
CA GLN A 140 -1.68 15.48 -12.97
C GLN A 140 -1.44 14.70 -11.66
N PHE A 141 -0.18 14.68 -11.21
CA PHE A 141 0.16 14.11 -9.91
C PHE A 141 -0.29 15.04 -8.78
N ASP A 142 -0.62 14.47 -7.62
CA ASP A 142 -0.83 15.26 -6.42
C ASP A 142 0.46 16.03 -6.09
N ARG A 143 0.31 17.25 -5.60
CA ARG A 143 1.43 18.13 -5.36
C ARG A 143 2.34 17.57 -4.25
N TYR A 144 3.63 17.38 -4.56
CA TYR A 144 4.63 16.81 -3.66
C TYR A 144 4.25 15.42 -3.12
N CYS A 145 3.56 14.62 -3.91
CA CYS A 145 3.34 13.21 -3.55
C CYS A 145 4.64 12.40 -3.64
N THR A 146 4.68 11.28 -2.96
CA THR A 146 5.78 10.33 -3.11
C THR A 146 5.77 9.71 -4.50
N LEU A 147 6.92 9.22 -4.95
CA LEU A 147 7.02 8.52 -6.24
C LEU A 147 6.12 7.28 -6.24
N HIS A 148 6.06 6.55 -5.12
CA HIS A 148 5.19 5.40 -4.95
C HIS A 148 3.70 5.77 -5.09
N ALA A 149 3.19 6.66 -4.25
CA ALA A 149 1.78 7.07 -4.28
C ALA A 149 1.37 7.65 -5.63
N GLY A 150 2.24 8.48 -6.22
CA GLY A 150 1.98 9.06 -7.53
C GLY A 150 1.81 8.01 -8.63
N LEU A 151 2.73 7.04 -8.71
CA LEU A 151 2.66 5.98 -9.72
C LEU A 151 1.49 5.03 -9.47
N VAL A 152 1.27 4.60 -8.21
CA VAL A 152 0.13 3.73 -7.86
C VAL A 152 -1.20 4.39 -8.23
N LYS A 153 -1.40 5.66 -7.87
CA LYS A 153 -2.63 6.40 -8.18
C LYS A 153 -2.82 6.59 -9.68
N MET A 154 -1.74 6.89 -10.42
CA MET A 154 -1.77 7.02 -11.88
C MET A 154 -2.20 5.71 -12.53
N LEU A 155 -1.57 4.61 -12.18
CA LEU A 155 -1.86 3.30 -12.75
C LEU A 155 -3.28 2.83 -12.42
N LYS A 156 -3.71 3.00 -11.16
CA LYS A 156 -5.06 2.65 -10.70
C LYS A 156 -6.14 3.41 -11.48
N SER A 157 -5.89 4.66 -11.90
CA SER A 157 -6.83 5.45 -12.68
C SER A 157 -7.15 4.89 -14.07
N VAL A 158 -6.30 3.99 -14.58
CA VAL A 158 -6.44 3.32 -15.88
C VAL A 158 -6.55 1.79 -15.75
N GLY A 159 -6.85 1.28 -14.55
CA GLY A 159 -7.05 -0.16 -14.32
C GLY A 159 -5.76 -0.98 -14.28
N TYR A 160 -4.63 -0.35 -13.99
CA TYR A 160 -3.32 -0.99 -13.87
C TYR A 160 -2.79 -0.90 -12.46
N ARG A 161 -1.84 -1.79 -12.12
CA ARG A 161 -1.08 -1.81 -10.87
C ARG A 161 0.41 -1.84 -11.13
N LEU A 162 1.19 -1.50 -10.11
CA LEU A 162 2.64 -1.55 -10.15
C LEU A 162 3.10 -2.97 -9.80
N ASP A 163 3.85 -3.60 -10.70
CA ASP A 163 4.52 -4.88 -10.47
C ASP A 163 6.02 -4.64 -10.28
N ILE A 164 6.55 -5.18 -9.18
CA ILE A 164 7.96 -5.03 -8.80
C ILE A 164 8.54 -6.42 -8.58
N ARG A 165 9.68 -6.72 -9.23
CA ARG A 165 10.38 -8.01 -9.12
C ARG A 165 11.88 -7.77 -9.04
N TYR A 166 12.55 -8.46 -8.13
CA TYR A 166 14.01 -8.45 -8.16
C TYR A 166 14.51 -9.52 -9.14
N GLN A 167 15.32 -9.08 -10.09
CA GLN A 167 15.99 -9.94 -11.05
C GLN A 167 17.44 -10.16 -10.60
N GLU A 168 17.81 -11.41 -10.46
CA GLU A 168 19.20 -11.77 -10.19
C GLU A 168 20.10 -11.35 -11.35
N GLY A 169 21.30 -10.91 -11.02
CA GLY A 169 22.33 -10.71 -12.03
C GLY A 169 23.00 -12.02 -12.44
N ASP A 170 23.64 -12.02 -13.60
CA ASP A 170 24.52 -13.10 -13.98
C ASP A 170 25.64 -13.29 -12.94
N VAL A 171 26.34 -14.43 -13.00
CA VAL A 171 27.41 -14.76 -12.05
C VAL A 171 28.42 -13.62 -11.94
N GLY A 172 28.54 -13.07 -10.75
CA GLY A 172 29.42 -11.94 -10.44
C GLY A 172 28.90 -10.55 -10.84
N MET A 173 27.70 -10.48 -11.40
CA MET A 173 27.02 -9.22 -11.72
C MET A 173 26.02 -8.86 -10.64
N ALA A 174 25.72 -7.57 -10.50
CA ALA A 174 24.67 -7.09 -9.59
C ALA A 174 23.28 -7.36 -10.20
N GLY A 175 22.37 -7.85 -9.38
CA GLY A 175 20.97 -7.90 -9.73
C GLY A 175 20.31 -6.50 -9.68
N TYR A 176 19.08 -6.41 -10.17
CA TYR A 176 18.34 -5.17 -10.26
C TYR A 176 16.84 -5.35 -9.98
N VAL A 177 16.17 -4.26 -9.69
CA VAL A 177 14.72 -4.22 -9.48
C VAL A 177 14.02 -3.89 -10.79
N LYS A 178 13.25 -4.84 -11.30
CA LYS A 178 12.40 -4.67 -12.49
C LYS A 178 11.06 -4.12 -12.09
N VAL A 179 10.59 -3.07 -12.76
CA VAL A 179 9.31 -2.42 -12.47
C VAL A 179 8.49 -2.30 -13.74
N SER A 180 7.21 -2.64 -13.66
CA SER A 180 6.28 -2.57 -14.78
C SER A 180 4.85 -2.23 -14.36
N ALA A 181 4.06 -1.75 -15.31
CA ALA A 181 2.63 -1.69 -15.22
C ALA A 181 2.02 -3.01 -15.68
N VAL A 182 1.12 -3.58 -14.89
CA VAL A 182 0.34 -4.77 -15.26
C VAL A 182 -1.14 -4.51 -15.01
N PRO A 183 -2.06 -5.09 -15.79
CA PRO A 183 -3.49 -4.94 -15.54
C PRO A 183 -3.87 -5.42 -14.14
N ILE A 184 -4.84 -4.76 -13.51
CA ILE A 184 -5.50 -5.26 -12.30
C ILE A 184 -6.39 -6.43 -12.72
N ASN A 185 -6.15 -7.61 -12.14
CA ASN A 185 -7.00 -8.78 -12.35
C ASN A 185 -8.16 -8.76 -11.37
N ASP A 186 -9.37 -8.90 -11.89
CA ASP A 186 -10.57 -9.09 -11.09
C ASP A 186 -10.87 -10.58 -10.94
N LEU A 187 -10.44 -11.15 -9.87
CA LEU A 187 -10.56 -12.57 -9.55
C LEU A 187 -11.74 -12.84 -8.59
N SER A 188 -12.61 -11.86 -8.38
CA SER A 188 -13.70 -11.96 -7.41
C SER A 188 -14.76 -13.01 -7.76
N SER A 189 -14.85 -13.42 -9.02
CA SER A 189 -15.72 -14.49 -9.48
C SER A 189 -15.06 -15.87 -9.50
N GLU A 190 -13.72 -15.92 -9.52
CA GLU A 190 -12.97 -17.17 -9.60
C GLU A 190 -12.59 -17.68 -8.20
N TYR A 191 -12.33 -16.75 -7.29
CA TYR A 191 -12.00 -17.03 -5.91
C TYR A 191 -13.09 -16.46 -5.00
N GLU A 192 -14.18 -17.23 -4.86
CA GLU A 192 -15.11 -17.00 -3.76
C GLU A 192 -14.46 -17.57 -2.49
N LEU A 193 -13.90 -16.67 -1.70
CA LEU A 193 -13.14 -17.01 -0.50
C LEU A 193 -14.14 -17.43 0.58
N THR A 194 -14.08 -18.70 0.98
CA THR A 194 -14.97 -19.30 1.98
C THR A 194 -14.17 -19.88 3.14
N ASN A 195 -14.80 -20.08 4.29
CA ASN A 195 -14.19 -20.71 5.46
C ASN A 195 -13.59 -22.10 5.17
N ASP A 196 -14.04 -22.77 4.11
CA ASP A 196 -13.57 -24.12 3.74
C ASP A 196 -12.17 -24.11 3.09
N ASN A 197 -11.67 -22.95 2.67
CA ASN A 197 -10.39 -22.80 1.95
C ASN A 197 -9.20 -22.36 2.83
N ASN A 198 -9.16 -22.74 4.11
CA ASN A 198 -8.13 -22.32 5.07
C ASN A 198 -8.00 -20.81 5.26
N MET A 199 -9.11 -20.10 5.19
CA MET A 199 -9.19 -18.67 5.37
C MET A 199 -9.94 -18.33 6.63
N ASN A 200 -9.37 -17.44 7.42
CA ASN A 200 -10.06 -16.84 8.53
C ASN A 200 -10.62 -15.49 8.11
N PHE A 201 -11.95 -15.34 8.17
CA PHE A 201 -12.63 -14.08 8.02
C PHE A 201 -12.97 -13.49 9.37
N ILE A 202 -12.71 -12.22 9.51
CA ILE A 202 -13.36 -11.38 10.52
C ILE A 202 -14.11 -10.32 9.72
N THR A 203 -15.42 -10.39 9.69
CA THR A 203 -16.28 -9.37 9.10
C THR A 203 -16.84 -8.50 10.19
N ASP A 204 -16.70 -7.20 10.09
CA ASP A 204 -17.34 -6.23 10.96
C ASP A 204 -18.11 -5.22 10.09
N ASP A 205 -19.43 -5.33 10.06
CA ASP A 205 -20.33 -4.35 9.46
C ASP A 205 -20.77 -3.37 10.55
N ASN A 206 -19.97 -2.33 10.74
CA ASN A 206 -20.24 -1.30 11.72
C ASN A 206 -21.07 -0.17 11.11
N ARG A 207 -22.37 -0.19 11.36
CA ARG A 207 -23.31 0.85 10.93
C ARG A 207 -23.59 1.92 11.99
N ARG A 208 -22.75 2.03 13.02
CA ARG A 208 -22.82 3.06 14.05
C ARG A 208 -22.09 4.35 13.69
N GLY A 209 -21.50 4.41 12.51
CA GLY A 209 -20.81 5.59 12.04
C GLY A 209 -21.75 6.76 11.76
N ILE A 210 -21.19 7.96 11.78
CA ILE A 210 -21.90 9.20 11.47
C ILE A 210 -22.28 9.20 9.99
N ASN A 211 -23.53 9.55 9.70
CA ASN A 211 -24.00 9.70 8.31
C ASN A 211 -24.51 11.11 7.99
N HIS A 212 -24.51 12.01 8.99
CA HIS A 212 -24.81 13.42 8.85
C HIS A 212 -23.83 14.24 9.69
N LEU A 213 -23.03 15.08 9.05
CA LEU A 213 -22.10 15.98 9.71
C LEU A 213 -22.54 17.42 9.51
N ILE A 214 -22.80 18.12 10.62
CA ILE A 214 -23.12 19.54 10.62
C ILE A 214 -21.82 20.32 10.83
N CYS A 215 -21.35 20.95 9.78
CA CYS A 215 -20.11 21.72 9.78
C CYS A 215 -20.39 23.19 10.09
N LEU A 216 -19.77 23.70 11.14
CA LEU A 216 -19.93 25.07 11.62
C LEU A 216 -18.67 25.88 11.29
N GLY A 217 -18.80 26.83 10.39
CA GLY A 217 -17.73 27.71 9.92
C GLY A 217 -17.71 29.08 10.57
N LYS A 218 -17.21 30.04 9.81
CA LYS A 218 -17.09 31.45 10.22
C LYS A 218 -18.44 32.12 10.50
N GLY A 219 -18.44 33.10 11.42
CA GLY A 219 -19.60 33.86 11.86
C GLY A 219 -20.14 33.41 13.20
N ASP A 220 -21.16 34.14 13.69
CA ASP A 220 -21.72 33.92 15.01
C ASP A 220 -23.25 33.74 14.94
N LEU A 221 -23.79 32.88 15.81
CA LEU A 221 -25.21 32.63 15.97
C LEU A 221 -25.92 32.40 14.61
N LYS A 222 -26.92 33.26 14.29
CA LYS A 222 -27.72 33.13 13.07
C LYS A 222 -26.94 33.45 11.77
N ASP A 223 -25.84 34.17 11.89
CA ASP A 223 -25.02 34.59 10.74
C ASP A 223 -23.82 33.64 10.56
N ARG A 224 -23.78 32.56 11.34
CA ARG A 224 -22.77 31.55 11.23
C ARG A 224 -22.92 30.71 9.96
N LEU A 225 -21.82 30.48 9.25
CA LEU A 225 -21.80 29.55 8.12
C LEU A 225 -22.06 28.13 8.62
N VAL A 226 -23.13 27.51 8.14
CA VAL A 226 -23.49 26.13 8.46
C VAL A 226 -23.59 25.32 7.17
N ILE A 227 -22.91 24.20 7.10
CA ILE A 227 -22.94 23.26 5.96
C ILE A 227 -23.30 21.89 6.49
N HIS A 228 -24.18 21.20 5.79
CA HIS A 228 -24.54 19.83 6.08
C HIS A 228 -23.91 18.89 5.07
N LEU A 229 -23.23 17.86 5.55
CA LEU A 229 -22.66 16.78 4.75
C LEU A 229 -23.33 15.46 5.13
N TYR A 230 -23.75 14.71 4.14
CA TYR A 230 -24.46 13.44 4.30
C TYR A 230 -23.76 12.33 3.54
N THR A 231 -23.77 11.12 4.09
CA THR A 231 -23.36 9.92 3.36
C THR A 231 -24.58 9.24 2.74
N ASP A 232 -24.38 8.62 1.58
CA ASP A 232 -25.34 7.67 1.02
C ASP A 232 -25.07 6.24 1.54
N GLN A 233 -25.86 5.28 1.06
CA GLN A 233 -25.71 3.85 1.40
C GLN A 233 -24.37 3.24 0.93
N ASN A 234 -23.68 3.87 -0.02
CA ASN A 234 -22.39 3.45 -0.56
C ASN A 234 -21.22 4.20 0.10
N GLY A 235 -21.53 5.12 1.04
CA GLY A 235 -20.55 5.95 1.71
C GLY A 235 -20.10 7.18 0.91
N THR A 236 -20.80 7.52 -0.20
CA THR A 236 -20.53 8.75 -0.97
C THR A 236 -21.02 9.97 -0.19
N ILE A 237 -20.21 11.02 -0.11
CA ILE A 237 -20.55 12.23 0.65
C ILE A 237 -21.08 13.31 -0.28
N SER A 238 -22.19 13.95 0.14
CA SER A 238 -22.81 15.08 -0.56
C SER A 238 -23.44 16.07 0.42
N GLU A 239 -23.77 17.27 -0.07
CA GLU A 239 -24.50 18.28 0.72
C GLU A 239 -26.03 18.01 0.76
N THR A 240 -26.51 16.98 0.08
CA THR A 240 -27.95 16.67 -0.01
C THR A 240 -28.27 15.36 0.68
N GLN A 241 -29.23 15.38 1.62
CA GLN A 241 -29.71 14.19 2.30
C GLN A 241 -30.63 13.35 1.41
N GLN A 242 -30.10 12.25 0.87
CA GLN A 242 -30.87 11.32 0.04
C GLN A 242 -31.33 10.08 0.81
N TYR A 243 -30.50 9.62 1.74
CA TYR A 243 -30.69 8.40 2.54
C TYR A 243 -30.74 8.74 4.03
N PHE A 244 -30.74 7.77 4.89
CA PHE A 244 -30.60 7.85 6.35
C PHE A 244 -31.40 9.00 6.99
N LYS A 245 -32.70 8.76 7.17
CA LYS A 245 -33.62 9.72 7.78
C LYS A 245 -34.26 9.15 9.05
N GLY A 246 -34.68 10.03 9.93
CA GLY A 246 -35.37 9.64 11.16
C GLY A 246 -34.48 8.80 12.08
N ALA A 247 -34.86 7.58 12.38
CA ALA A 247 -34.14 6.71 13.32
C ALA A 247 -32.79 6.20 12.76
N GLU A 248 -32.57 6.28 11.45
CA GLU A 248 -31.33 5.86 10.81
C GLU A 248 -30.30 7.00 10.71
N GLU A 249 -30.70 8.22 11.00
CA GLU A 249 -29.82 9.37 10.98
C GLU A 249 -28.96 9.40 12.25
N ILE A 250 -27.63 9.43 12.04
CA ILE A 250 -26.64 9.57 13.11
C ILE A 250 -25.86 10.84 12.83
N ALA A 251 -26.19 11.91 13.55
CA ALA A 251 -25.61 13.23 13.31
C ALA A 251 -24.47 13.54 14.28
N ALA A 252 -23.51 14.35 13.82
CA ALA A 252 -22.47 14.96 14.64
C ALA A 252 -22.17 16.39 14.18
N ILE A 253 -21.42 17.09 15.01
CA ILE A 253 -21.01 18.47 14.74
C ILE A 253 -19.49 18.51 14.50
N TYR A 254 -19.08 19.23 13.46
CA TYR A 254 -17.71 19.61 13.21
C TYR A 254 -17.59 21.14 13.30
N ASP A 255 -16.89 21.63 14.30
CA ASP A 255 -16.69 23.06 14.53
C ASP A 255 -15.34 23.54 14.04
N SER A 256 -15.34 24.49 13.09
CA SER A 256 -14.16 25.16 12.57
C SER A 256 -14.45 26.64 12.34
N SER A 257 -14.57 27.37 13.43
CA SER A 257 -15.07 28.76 13.50
C SER A 257 -14.35 29.79 12.61
N GLY A 258 -13.16 29.47 12.13
CA GLY A 258 -12.38 30.33 11.22
C GLY A 258 -12.50 29.96 9.74
N SER A 259 -13.17 28.84 9.41
CA SER A 259 -13.19 28.32 8.04
C SER A 259 -14.23 29.01 7.16
N GLU A 260 -13.80 29.37 5.96
CA GLU A 260 -14.68 29.74 4.84
C GLU A 260 -15.30 28.47 4.21
N ARG A 261 -16.28 28.64 3.30
CA ARG A 261 -17.10 27.56 2.76
C ARG A 261 -16.28 26.39 2.19
N ASP A 262 -15.32 26.66 1.32
CA ASP A 262 -14.60 25.60 0.59
C ASP A 262 -13.68 24.80 1.51
N ASP A 263 -13.01 25.46 2.44
CA ASP A 263 -12.18 24.81 3.46
C ASP A 263 -13.03 24.02 4.45
N LEU A 264 -14.21 24.55 4.81
CA LEU A 264 -15.13 23.88 5.70
C LEU A 264 -15.67 22.58 5.09
N ILE A 265 -16.04 22.60 3.80
CA ILE A 265 -16.46 21.40 3.07
C ILE A 265 -15.33 20.40 2.99
N LYS A 266 -14.14 20.82 2.55
CA LYS A 266 -12.98 19.95 2.38
C LYS A 266 -12.58 19.24 3.68
N ASN A 267 -12.54 19.99 4.78
CA ASN A 267 -12.20 19.45 6.09
C ASN A 267 -13.35 18.62 6.70
N GLY A 268 -14.60 19.05 6.47
CA GLY A 268 -15.79 18.29 6.88
C GLY A 268 -15.88 16.94 6.17
N ILE A 269 -15.55 16.88 4.88
CA ILE A 269 -15.48 15.58 4.16
C ILE A 269 -14.45 14.66 4.80
N LYS A 270 -13.24 15.14 5.11
CA LYS A 270 -12.22 14.34 5.78
C LYS A 270 -12.67 13.84 7.15
N GLU A 271 -13.33 14.69 7.91
CA GLU A 271 -13.84 14.36 9.22
C GLU A 271 -14.95 13.29 9.14
N LEU A 272 -15.90 13.46 8.20
CA LEU A 272 -16.96 12.50 7.97
C LEU A 272 -16.42 11.16 7.43
N GLU A 273 -15.45 11.16 6.54
CA GLU A 273 -14.76 9.97 6.06
C GLU A 273 -14.14 9.16 7.20
N SER A 274 -13.58 9.83 8.21
CA SER A 274 -12.95 9.17 9.34
C SER A 274 -13.94 8.58 10.35
N LYS A 275 -15.21 9.04 10.34
CA LYS A 275 -16.24 8.71 11.33
C LYS A 275 -17.47 8.00 10.75
N LYS A 276 -17.59 7.92 9.43
CA LYS A 276 -18.73 7.25 8.79
C LYS A 276 -18.76 5.75 9.12
N SER A 277 -19.90 5.15 8.90
CA SER A 277 -20.05 3.68 9.00
C SER A 277 -19.00 2.98 8.16
N SER A 278 -18.39 1.98 8.73
CA SER A 278 -17.31 1.23 8.09
C SER A 278 -17.69 -0.24 8.00
N MET A 279 -17.38 -0.82 6.85
CA MET A 279 -17.39 -2.26 6.69
C MET A 279 -15.94 -2.70 6.62
N SER A 280 -15.45 -3.33 7.67
CA SER A 280 -14.10 -3.85 7.69
C SER A 280 -14.12 -5.37 7.50
N TYR A 281 -13.15 -5.84 6.74
CA TYR A 281 -12.92 -7.25 6.53
C TYR A 281 -11.46 -7.51 6.83
N ASN A 282 -11.21 -8.28 7.87
CA ASN A 282 -9.90 -8.83 8.13
C ASN A 282 -9.84 -10.23 7.54
N MET A 283 -9.02 -10.40 6.52
CA MET A 283 -8.83 -11.68 5.88
C MET A 283 -7.37 -12.09 5.98
N THR A 284 -7.12 -13.14 6.72
CA THR A 284 -5.81 -13.78 6.74
C THR A 284 -5.84 -14.97 5.80
N MET A 285 -5.16 -14.83 4.66
CA MET A 285 -4.94 -15.91 3.72
C MET A 285 -3.53 -16.48 3.92
N THR A 286 -3.42 -17.77 4.16
CA THR A 286 -2.12 -18.42 4.37
C THR A 286 -1.51 -18.99 3.10
N LYS A 287 -2.29 -19.12 2.03
CA LYS A 287 -1.81 -19.54 0.71
C LYS A 287 -2.88 -19.24 -0.34
N LEU A 288 -2.57 -18.41 -1.31
CA LEU A 288 -3.37 -18.30 -2.54
C LEU A 288 -2.72 -19.17 -3.60
N GLU A 289 -3.54 -20.02 -4.23
CA GLU A 289 -3.13 -20.73 -5.45
C GLU A 289 -3.41 -19.78 -6.63
N GLY A 290 -2.39 -19.51 -7.44
CA GLY A 290 -2.50 -18.66 -8.60
C GLY A 290 -1.59 -17.42 -8.55
N ASN A 291 -1.64 -16.65 -9.62
CA ASN A 291 -0.78 -15.47 -9.81
C ASN A 291 -1.46 -14.19 -9.27
N ILE A 292 -1.77 -14.19 -7.97
CA ILE A 292 -2.46 -13.09 -7.29
C ILE A 292 -1.43 -12.17 -6.63
N ASP A 293 -1.55 -10.87 -6.83
CA ASP A 293 -0.60 -9.89 -6.31
C ASP A 293 -1.28 -8.61 -5.79
N LEU A 294 -0.48 -7.70 -5.23
CA LEU A 294 -0.95 -6.40 -4.73
C LEU A 294 -1.75 -5.65 -5.79
N GLY A 295 -2.94 -5.20 -5.40
CA GLY A 295 -3.85 -4.47 -6.28
C GLY A 295 -4.83 -5.34 -7.05
N ASP A 296 -4.62 -6.66 -7.15
CA ASP A 296 -5.62 -7.56 -7.73
C ASP A 296 -6.85 -7.65 -6.84
N ILE A 297 -8.01 -7.78 -7.45
CA ILE A 297 -9.30 -7.75 -6.74
C ILE A 297 -9.74 -9.18 -6.45
N VAL A 298 -10.08 -9.43 -5.19
CA VAL A 298 -10.62 -10.70 -4.72
C VAL A 298 -12.02 -10.51 -4.14
N GLY A 299 -12.84 -11.55 -4.22
CA GLY A 299 -14.15 -11.62 -3.60
C GLY A 299 -14.16 -12.50 -2.36
N GLY A 300 -15.10 -12.28 -1.47
CA GLY A 300 -15.35 -13.13 -0.32
C GLY A 300 -16.80 -13.10 0.08
N LYS A 301 -17.32 -14.21 0.61
CA LYS A 301 -18.66 -14.32 1.11
C LYS A 301 -18.68 -15.10 2.42
N ASP A 302 -19.23 -14.47 3.43
CA ASP A 302 -19.56 -15.15 4.66
C ASP A 302 -20.97 -15.75 4.54
N TYR A 303 -21.06 -17.08 4.52
CA TYR A 303 -22.33 -17.78 4.36
C TYR A 303 -23.24 -17.71 5.59
N LEU A 304 -22.68 -17.40 6.77
CA LEU A 304 -23.45 -17.28 8.00
C LEU A 304 -24.20 -15.95 8.08
N THR A 305 -23.52 -14.87 7.72
CA THR A 305 -24.10 -13.52 7.75
C THR A 305 -24.66 -13.08 6.39
N GLY A 306 -24.31 -13.78 5.31
CA GLY A 306 -24.63 -13.40 3.94
C GLY A 306 -23.84 -12.20 3.42
N ILE A 307 -22.89 -11.69 4.20
CA ILE A 307 -22.06 -10.55 3.82
C ILE A 307 -21.12 -11.00 2.69
N SER A 308 -21.19 -10.29 1.57
CA SER A 308 -20.25 -10.46 0.45
C SER A 308 -19.42 -9.21 0.24
N MET A 309 -18.17 -9.39 -0.21
CA MET A 309 -17.25 -8.30 -0.46
C MET A 309 -16.46 -8.50 -1.73
N LYS A 310 -15.95 -7.38 -2.25
CA LYS A 310 -15.04 -7.32 -3.38
C LYS A 310 -14.04 -6.20 -3.10
N LYS A 311 -12.77 -6.54 -2.89
CA LYS A 311 -11.73 -5.56 -2.54
C LYS A 311 -10.38 -5.92 -3.15
N PRO A 312 -9.54 -4.91 -3.43
CA PRO A 312 -8.15 -5.13 -3.82
C PRO A 312 -7.33 -5.68 -2.65
N ILE A 313 -6.30 -6.44 -2.99
CA ILE A 313 -5.25 -6.80 -2.03
C ILE A 313 -4.40 -5.56 -1.79
N GLY A 314 -4.40 -5.07 -0.54
CA GLY A 314 -3.67 -3.89 -0.11
C GLY A 314 -2.26 -4.18 0.38
N ARG A 315 -2.02 -5.37 0.97
CA ARG A 315 -0.73 -5.73 1.57
C ARG A 315 -0.41 -7.20 1.43
N LYS A 316 0.90 -7.51 1.38
CA LYS A 316 1.46 -8.86 1.50
C LYS A 316 2.53 -8.86 2.58
N ILE A 317 2.45 -9.79 3.53
CA ILE A 317 3.40 -9.93 4.62
C ILE A 317 4.02 -11.32 4.53
N TRP A 318 5.32 -11.38 4.34
CA TRP A 318 6.07 -12.63 4.33
C TRP A 318 6.89 -12.74 5.60
N THR A 319 6.62 -13.79 6.38
CA THR A 319 7.31 -14.03 7.64
C THR A 319 7.94 -15.43 7.66
N ILE A 320 9.11 -15.53 8.28
CA ILE A 320 9.65 -16.79 8.77
C ILE A 320 9.87 -16.61 10.27
N SER A 321 9.20 -17.42 11.08
CA SER A 321 9.37 -17.42 12.53
C SER A 321 9.55 -18.85 13.03
N SER A 322 10.66 -19.07 13.75
CA SER A 322 11.03 -20.40 14.25
C SER A 322 11.01 -21.49 13.16
N GLY A 323 11.48 -21.16 11.96
CA GLY A 323 11.54 -22.06 10.80
C GLY A 323 10.21 -22.31 10.09
N LYS A 324 9.13 -21.64 10.51
CA LYS A 324 7.83 -21.72 9.84
C LYS A 324 7.63 -20.51 8.95
N GLU A 325 7.44 -20.79 7.67
CA GLU A 325 7.14 -19.78 6.66
C GLU A 325 5.64 -19.51 6.57
N LYS A 326 5.27 -18.24 6.46
CA LYS A 326 3.90 -17.79 6.27
C LYS A 326 3.86 -16.57 5.35
N VAL A 327 2.91 -16.56 4.43
CA VAL A 327 2.54 -15.36 3.67
C VAL A 327 1.11 -14.99 4.05
N VAL A 328 0.90 -13.72 4.37
CA VAL A 328 -0.40 -13.16 4.74
C VAL A 328 -0.74 -12.07 3.74
N TYR A 329 -1.97 -12.07 3.27
CA TYR A 329 -2.53 -11.01 2.44
C TYR A 329 -3.58 -10.25 3.26
N LYS A 330 -3.54 -8.91 3.17
CA LYS A 330 -4.57 -8.03 3.74
C LYS A 330 -5.24 -7.24 2.64
N LEU A 331 -6.51 -6.97 2.80
CA LEU A 331 -7.27 -6.19 1.84
C LEU A 331 -7.05 -4.68 2.02
N GLU A 332 -7.32 -3.91 0.99
CA GLU A 332 -7.21 -2.44 1.04
C GLU A 332 -8.19 -1.86 2.08
N GLY A 333 -7.68 -0.93 2.92
CA GLY A 333 -8.43 -0.30 4.00
C GLY A 333 -8.42 -1.07 5.34
N GLU A 334 -7.61 -2.13 5.47
CA GLU A 334 -7.37 -2.82 6.74
C GLU A 334 -6.14 -2.22 7.46
N ARG A 335 -6.33 -1.93 8.75
CA ARG A 335 -5.27 -1.46 9.65
C ARG A 335 -4.54 -2.61 10.32
#